data_e75c95b7188dd49f447e3f9adad55d8a
#
_entry.id   e75c95b7188dd49f447e3f9adad55d8a
#
_cell.length_a   1.000
_cell.length_b   1.000
_cell.length_c   1.000
_cell.angle_alpha   90.00
_cell.angle_beta   90.00
_cell.angle_gamma   90.00
#
_symmetry.space_group_name_H-M   'P 1'
#
loop_
_entity.id
_entity.type
_entity.pdbx_description
1 polymer ?
#
loop_
_entity_poly.entity_id
_entity_poly.type
_entity_poly.pdbx_seq_one_letter_code
_entity_poly.pdbx_strand_id
1 'polypeptide(L)'
;MSENTTQENVFHTNIPSVLAMEFSIKPWQVENTVALLDEGATIPFIARYRKEKTGELDDQTIRNISDRLTYLRNLDERKQEVYTAILSQEKMTDEIEKSIGNAVTLAEVEDIYRPFKPKRKTRASIAKEKGLEPLAKIILEQNKKTVLAQILPQYINEEKGVLTVEDALKGAMDIIAEDVSDNPQVRTVLKKLYNRTGVVESKGDQEKESVYTQYYDFSQTVNKLPGHRVLALNRGEKEGFLKVNITVDLSAAVTEIEKIYIKGKNECADVVKEAIADSYTRLIHPSLDTETRNNLTDMANEGAIKLFGDNLRQLLLVPPVKDKVCLALDPGYRTGCKMAVVDATGKVLEVGVVYMTLPNHNKDIAKKTLKSLIKKHNVDIISIGNGTATKETEMFVASLIKELDKKISYMVVSEAGASVYSASKLAAAEFPDYDVSLRSAVSIARRLQDPLAELVKIDPKSIGVGQYQHDMPKARLEESLDGVVEYCVNTVGVDLNTASAPLLERVSGLNKTTAKNIVAYRE
;
A
#
# COMPACT_ATOMS: atom_id res chain seq x y z
N MET A 1 -6.39 13.19 43.40
CA MET A 1 -5.16 13.69 42.77
C MET A 1 -4.37 12.47 42.41
N SER A 2 -4.50 12.03 41.18
CA SER A 2 -3.71 10.91 40.61
C SER A 2 -2.43 11.51 40.06
N GLU A 3 -1.32 11.20 40.69
CA GLU A 3 0.02 11.49 40.18
C GLU A 3 0.17 10.77 38.82
N ASN A 4 0.11 11.54 37.74
CA ASN A 4 0.64 11.14 36.45
C ASN A 4 2.17 11.11 36.57
N THR A 5 2.72 10.03 37.04
CA THR A 5 4.14 9.70 36.84
C THR A 5 4.31 9.46 35.34
N THR A 6 4.79 10.47 34.63
CA THR A 6 5.39 10.29 33.29
C THR A 6 6.55 9.31 33.46
N GLN A 7 6.32 8.02 33.16
CA GLN A 7 7.39 7.04 33.05
C GLN A 7 8.33 7.53 31.94
N GLU A 8 9.58 7.82 32.30
CA GLU A 8 10.63 8.13 31.33
C GLU A 8 10.73 6.97 30.34
N ASN A 9 10.75 7.29 29.06
CA ASN A 9 10.97 6.28 28.01
C ASN A 9 12.32 5.61 28.25
N VAL A 10 12.31 4.29 28.42
CA VAL A 10 13.52 3.48 28.65
C VAL A 10 14.29 3.27 27.33
N PHE A 11 13.57 3.28 26.20
CA PHE A 11 14.15 3.03 24.89
C PHE A 11 14.19 4.32 24.07
N HIS A 12 15.40 4.81 23.83
CA HIS A 12 15.67 5.96 22.96
C HIS A 12 16.63 5.51 21.85
N THR A 13 16.08 5.17 20.72
CA THR A 13 16.90 4.98 19.52
C THR A 13 17.50 6.33 19.12
N ASN A 14 18.81 6.38 18.88
CA ASN A 14 19.40 7.56 18.26
C ASN A 14 18.99 7.59 16.77
N ILE A 15 17.73 7.98 16.53
CA ILE A 15 17.11 7.98 15.20
C ILE A 15 17.95 8.74 14.18
N PRO A 16 18.49 9.95 14.45
CA PRO A 16 19.34 10.63 13.48
C PRO A 16 20.55 9.83 13.04
N SER A 17 21.23 9.14 13.95
CA SER A 17 22.36 8.28 13.61
C SER A 17 21.98 7.07 12.77
N VAL A 18 20.85 6.43 13.08
CA VAL A 18 20.32 5.29 12.32
C VAL A 18 19.98 5.72 10.89
N LEU A 19 19.24 6.82 10.73
CA LEU A 19 18.85 7.34 9.42
C LEU A 19 20.08 7.79 8.60
N ALA A 20 21.06 8.45 9.25
CA ALA A 20 22.29 8.88 8.59
C ALA A 20 23.07 7.68 8.01
N MET A 21 23.10 6.56 8.75
CA MET A 21 23.75 5.33 8.30
C MET A 21 22.95 4.66 7.16
N GLU A 22 21.63 4.50 7.32
CA GLU A 22 20.76 3.85 6.34
C GLU A 22 20.78 4.57 4.98
N PHE A 23 20.77 5.90 4.99
CA PHE A 23 20.74 6.71 3.76
C PHE A 23 22.12 7.20 3.29
N SER A 24 23.20 6.84 4.00
CA SER A 24 24.58 7.24 3.70
C SER A 24 24.75 8.77 3.60
N ILE A 25 24.11 9.51 4.52
CA ILE A 25 24.17 10.97 4.62
C ILE A 25 24.75 11.40 5.98
N LYS A 26 25.08 12.67 6.13
CA LYS A 26 25.68 13.17 7.36
C LYS A 26 24.63 13.33 8.48
N PRO A 27 24.96 13.03 9.75
CA PRO A 27 24.01 13.14 10.87
C PRO A 27 23.33 14.52 10.97
N TRP A 28 24.07 15.61 10.78
CA TRP A 28 23.51 16.96 10.85
C TRP A 28 22.46 17.25 9.75
N GLN A 29 22.56 16.60 8.59
CA GLN A 29 21.56 16.73 7.54
C GLN A 29 20.24 16.08 7.97
N VAL A 30 20.32 14.92 8.65
CA VAL A 30 19.15 14.25 9.22
C VAL A 30 18.55 15.06 10.35
N GLU A 31 19.36 15.52 11.32
CA GLU A 31 18.91 16.32 12.46
C GLU A 31 18.14 17.55 12.02
N ASN A 32 18.70 18.31 11.07
CA ASN A 32 18.03 19.49 10.53
C ASN A 32 16.76 19.15 9.74
N THR A 33 16.78 18.04 8.98
CA THR A 33 15.59 17.59 8.24
C THR A 33 14.48 17.17 9.20
N VAL A 34 14.80 16.40 10.23
CA VAL A 34 13.85 15.99 11.28
C VAL A 34 13.27 17.20 11.99
N ALA A 35 14.10 18.18 12.37
CA ALA A 35 13.63 19.40 13.02
C ALA A 35 12.64 20.18 12.13
N LEU A 36 12.92 20.31 10.82
CA LEU A 36 12.02 20.96 9.89
C LEU A 36 10.70 20.20 9.70
N LEU A 37 10.74 18.87 9.66
CA LEU A 37 9.53 18.04 9.60
C LEU A 37 8.68 18.18 10.87
N ASP A 38 9.31 18.24 12.03
CA ASP A 38 8.65 18.41 13.33
C ASP A 38 8.04 19.82 13.49
N GLU A 39 8.61 20.83 12.84
CA GLU A 39 8.04 22.17 12.70
C GLU A 39 6.81 22.20 11.75
N GLY A 40 6.48 21.08 11.10
CA GLY A 40 5.36 20.96 10.16
C GLY A 40 5.66 21.44 8.75
N ALA A 41 6.93 21.61 8.39
CA ALA A 41 7.31 21.95 7.04
C ALA A 41 7.06 20.78 6.08
N THR A 42 6.47 21.05 4.91
CA THR A 42 6.23 20.03 3.89
C THR A 42 7.52 19.62 3.17
N ILE A 43 7.58 18.39 2.69
CA ILE A 43 8.75 17.85 1.98
C ILE A 43 9.18 18.75 0.81
N PRO A 44 8.28 19.19 -0.10
CA PRO A 44 8.65 20.10 -1.20
C PRO A 44 9.15 21.47 -0.70
N PHE A 45 8.62 21.96 0.44
CA PHE A 45 9.11 23.20 1.04
C PHE A 45 10.54 23.05 1.55
N ILE A 46 10.84 21.95 2.24
CA ILE A 46 12.20 21.66 2.74
C ILE A 46 13.18 21.54 1.56
N ALA A 47 12.86 20.70 0.58
CA ALA A 47 13.71 20.43 -0.57
C ALA A 47 14.02 21.68 -1.40
N ARG A 48 13.12 22.67 -1.40
CA ARG A 48 13.23 23.86 -2.25
C ARG A 48 13.73 25.08 -1.51
N TYR A 49 13.23 25.32 -0.30
CA TYR A 49 13.45 26.56 0.42
C TYR A 49 14.34 26.43 1.67
N ARG A 50 14.83 25.23 1.97
CA ARG A 50 15.71 24.94 3.10
C ARG A 50 16.94 24.12 2.72
N LYS A 51 17.36 24.22 1.47
CA LYS A 51 18.53 23.50 0.93
C LYS A 51 19.80 23.70 1.76
N GLU A 52 20.04 24.94 2.19
CA GLU A 52 21.17 25.28 3.03
C GLU A 52 21.15 24.59 4.39
N LYS A 53 19.96 24.32 4.96
CA LYS A 53 19.82 23.61 6.22
C LYS A 53 19.97 22.10 6.09
N THR A 54 19.55 21.53 4.96
CA THR A 54 19.57 20.07 4.72
C THR A 54 20.78 19.61 3.93
N GLY A 55 21.64 20.52 3.48
CA GLY A 55 22.81 20.20 2.64
C GLY A 55 22.38 19.64 1.28
N GLU A 56 21.39 20.28 0.66
CA GLU A 56 20.89 20.00 -0.70
C GLU A 56 20.28 18.61 -0.88
N LEU A 57 19.70 18.03 0.18
CA LEU A 57 18.92 16.79 0.05
C LEU A 57 17.76 16.99 -0.92
N ASP A 58 17.59 16.03 -1.82
CA ASP A 58 16.46 16.00 -2.74
C ASP A 58 15.15 15.58 -2.03
N ASP A 59 14.03 15.83 -2.67
CA ASP A 59 12.70 15.55 -2.12
C ASP A 59 12.45 14.05 -1.88
N GLN A 60 13.03 13.18 -2.71
CA GLN A 60 12.90 11.73 -2.53
C GLN A 60 13.66 11.26 -1.29
N THR A 61 14.85 11.77 -1.07
CA THR A 61 15.64 11.48 0.13
C THR A 61 14.94 11.99 1.38
N ILE A 62 14.40 13.22 1.35
CA ILE A 62 13.64 13.78 2.48
C ILE A 62 12.36 12.96 2.76
N ARG A 63 11.67 12.49 1.72
CA ARG A 63 10.52 11.60 1.85
C ARG A 63 10.88 10.27 2.50
N ASN A 64 11.94 9.63 2.03
CA ASN A 64 12.43 8.38 2.61
C ASN A 64 12.82 8.55 4.09
N ILE A 65 13.45 9.69 4.44
CA ILE A 65 13.75 10.04 5.83
C ILE A 65 12.47 10.19 6.64
N SER A 66 11.45 10.88 6.13
CA SER A 66 10.17 11.11 6.80
C SER A 66 9.43 9.78 7.08
N ASP A 67 9.33 8.91 6.06
CA ASP A 67 8.68 7.61 6.19
C ASP A 67 9.41 6.73 7.22
N ARG A 68 10.74 6.71 7.15
CA ARG A 68 11.56 5.90 8.06
C ARG A 68 11.59 6.47 9.49
N LEU A 69 11.59 7.78 9.64
CA LEU A 69 11.45 8.49 10.92
C LEU A 69 10.16 8.07 11.64
N THR A 70 9.04 8.11 10.91
CA THR A 70 7.73 7.69 11.43
C THR A 70 7.77 6.24 11.89
N TYR A 71 8.36 5.34 11.08
CA TYR A 71 8.51 3.93 11.44
C TYR A 71 9.36 3.73 12.72
N LEU A 72 10.50 4.42 12.85
CA LEU A 72 11.39 4.28 14.00
C LEU A 72 10.77 4.84 15.28
N ARG A 73 10.01 5.94 15.19
CA ARG A 73 9.23 6.47 16.32
C ARG A 73 8.16 5.48 16.79
N ASN A 74 7.40 4.91 15.86
CA ASN A 74 6.41 3.87 16.17
C ASN A 74 7.07 2.63 16.78
N LEU A 75 8.27 2.27 16.33
CA LEU A 75 9.03 1.16 16.90
C LEU A 75 9.43 1.43 18.35
N ASP A 76 9.95 2.62 18.66
CA ASP A 76 10.34 2.99 20.03
C ASP A 76 9.12 3.10 20.95
N GLU A 77 8.02 3.68 20.48
CA GLU A 77 6.75 3.71 21.19
C GLU A 77 6.26 2.28 21.50
N ARG A 78 6.30 1.40 20.51
CA ARG A 78 5.88 0.01 20.69
C ARG A 78 6.78 -0.77 21.65
N LYS A 79 8.08 -0.53 21.62
CA LYS A 79 9.01 -1.10 22.62
C LYS A 79 8.64 -0.68 24.03
N GLN A 80 8.33 0.59 24.22
CA GLN A 80 7.94 1.13 25.53
C GLN A 80 6.61 0.55 26.03
N GLU A 81 5.62 0.42 25.15
CA GLU A 81 4.33 -0.21 25.49
C GLU A 81 4.54 -1.66 25.96
N VAL A 82 5.31 -2.43 25.18
CA VAL A 82 5.62 -3.85 25.48
C VAL A 82 6.38 -3.98 26.79
N TYR A 83 7.39 -3.13 27.01
CA TYR A 83 8.14 -3.09 28.25
C TYR A 83 7.21 -2.86 29.44
N THR A 84 6.38 -1.83 29.38
CA THR A 84 5.42 -1.48 30.45
C THR A 84 4.43 -2.63 30.69
N ALA A 85 3.93 -3.25 29.63
CA ALA A 85 3.00 -4.38 29.74
C ALA A 85 3.61 -5.63 30.38
N ILE A 86 4.88 -5.93 30.13
CA ILE A 86 5.58 -7.05 30.75
C ILE A 86 5.97 -6.72 32.20
N LEU A 87 6.40 -5.49 32.45
CA LEU A 87 6.75 -5.00 33.79
C LEU A 87 5.53 -5.08 34.73
N SER A 88 4.35 -4.67 34.27
CA SER A 88 3.10 -4.73 35.04
C SER A 88 2.67 -6.16 35.40
N GLN A 89 3.21 -7.16 34.71
CA GLN A 89 2.99 -8.60 35.00
C GLN A 89 4.06 -9.18 35.96
N GLU A 90 5.00 -8.35 36.43
CA GLU A 90 6.14 -8.78 37.26
C GLU A 90 7.01 -9.88 36.60
N LYS A 91 7.07 -9.88 35.26
CA LYS A 91 7.80 -10.89 34.47
C LYS A 91 9.01 -10.31 33.72
N MET A 92 9.33 -9.02 33.96
CA MET A 92 10.49 -8.41 33.33
C MET A 92 11.80 -8.99 33.87
N THR A 93 12.72 -9.28 32.97
CA THR A 93 14.10 -9.72 33.28
C THR A 93 15.09 -8.91 32.45
N ASP A 94 16.35 -8.84 32.88
CA ASP A 94 17.41 -8.14 32.13
C ASP A 94 17.59 -8.66 30.71
N GLU A 95 17.34 -9.95 30.49
CA GLU A 95 17.42 -10.57 29.14
C GLU A 95 16.27 -10.12 28.24
N ILE A 96 15.05 -10.01 28.77
CA ILE A 96 13.88 -9.55 28.04
C ILE A 96 14.04 -8.06 27.70
N GLU A 97 14.46 -7.25 28.66
CA GLU A 97 14.72 -5.82 28.43
C GLU A 97 15.77 -5.60 27.34
N LYS A 98 16.89 -6.31 27.38
CA LYS A 98 17.91 -6.28 26.32
C LYS A 98 17.36 -6.75 24.97
N SER A 99 16.52 -7.78 24.97
CA SER A 99 15.92 -8.30 23.73
C SER A 99 14.98 -7.27 23.10
N ILE A 100 14.15 -6.58 23.90
CA ILE A 100 13.29 -5.48 23.44
C ILE A 100 14.16 -4.33 22.89
N GLY A 101 15.20 -3.93 23.62
CA GLY A 101 16.12 -2.87 23.21
C GLY A 101 16.79 -3.16 21.86
N ASN A 102 17.23 -4.39 21.66
CA ASN A 102 17.93 -4.82 20.44
C ASN A 102 17.01 -5.10 19.25
N ALA A 103 15.69 -5.18 19.45
CA ALA A 103 14.76 -5.39 18.35
C ALA A 103 14.82 -4.23 17.35
N VAL A 104 14.97 -4.54 16.07
CA VAL A 104 15.09 -3.56 14.97
C VAL A 104 13.82 -3.47 14.13
N THR A 105 12.85 -4.35 14.39
CA THR A 105 11.56 -4.37 13.69
C THR A 105 10.40 -4.54 14.66
N LEU A 106 9.22 -4.02 14.28
CA LEU A 106 7.97 -4.23 15.02
C LEU A 106 7.64 -5.72 15.17
N ALA A 107 7.94 -6.53 14.15
CA ALA A 107 7.71 -7.98 14.18
C ALA A 107 8.55 -8.67 15.27
N GLU A 108 9.81 -8.27 15.47
CA GLU A 108 10.64 -8.78 16.54
C GLU A 108 10.11 -8.40 17.92
N VAL A 109 9.65 -7.16 18.10
CA VAL A 109 9.01 -6.71 19.35
C VAL A 109 7.76 -7.53 19.64
N GLU A 110 6.94 -7.79 18.63
CA GLU A 110 5.73 -8.60 18.77
C GLU A 110 6.03 -10.07 19.12
N ASP A 111 7.09 -10.63 18.56
CA ASP A 111 7.53 -12.01 18.89
C ASP A 111 8.02 -12.11 20.34
N ILE A 112 8.77 -11.10 20.83
CA ILE A 112 9.20 -11.02 22.24
C ILE A 112 7.99 -10.88 23.17
N TYR A 113 6.99 -10.08 22.80
CA TYR A 113 5.79 -9.85 23.61
C TYR A 113 4.83 -11.05 23.61
N ARG A 114 4.88 -11.92 22.61
CA ARG A 114 3.91 -13.01 22.40
C ARG A 114 3.65 -13.90 23.62
N PRO A 115 4.66 -14.35 24.39
CA PRO A 115 4.44 -15.15 25.60
C PRO A 115 3.66 -14.40 26.70
N PHE A 116 3.69 -13.08 26.68
CA PHE A 116 3.14 -12.21 27.72
C PHE A 116 1.77 -11.61 27.34
N LYS A 117 1.35 -11.78 26.07
CA LYS A 117 0.04 -11.30 25.61
C LYS A 117 -1.10 -11.97 26.37
N PRO A 118 -2.10 -11.22 26.86
CA PRO A 118 -3.31 -11.80 27.42
C PRO A 118 -3.96 -12.74 26.40
N LYS A 119 -4.05 -14.01 26.73
CA LYS A 119 -4.68 -15.01 25.87
C LYS A 119 -6.11 -15.29 26.32
N ARG A 120 -6.98 -15.57 25.35
CA ARG A 120 -8.28 -16.19 25.66
C ARG A 120 -8.04 -17.59 26.22
N LYS A 121 -9.07 -18.21 26.82
CA LYS A 121 -8.99 -19.57 27.38
C LYS A 121 -8.48 -20.56 26.31
N THR A 122 -7.24 -21.04 26.48
CA THR A 122 -6.56 -21.97 25.57
C THR A 122 -6.54 -23.38 26.20
N ARG A 123 -6.22 -24.43 25.40
CA ARG A 123 -6.03 -25.77 25.95
C ARG A 123 -4.93 -25.79 27.02
N ALA A 124 -3.84 -25.07 26.76
CA ALA A 124 -2.74 -24.94 27.71
C ALA A 124 -3.15 -24.21 29.00
N SER A 125 -3.92 -23.11 28.91
CA SER A 125 -4.41 -22.40 30.09
C SER A 125 -5.32 -23.28 30.94
N ILE A 126 -6.21 -24.06 30.31
CA ILE A 126 -7.05 -25.04 30.99
C ILE A 126 -6.20 -26.12 31.68
N ALA A 127 -5.15 -26.63 31.01
CA ALA A 127 -4.25 -27.62 31.59
C ALA A 127 -3.46 -27.06 32.78
N LYS A 128 -3.06 -25.78 32.72
CA LYS A 128 -2.42 -25.06 33.85
C LYS A 128 -3.39 -24.90 35.02
N GLU A 129 -4.63 -24.54 34.80
CA GLU A 129 -5.69 -24.47 35.83
C GLU A 129 -5.90 -25.83 36.50
N LYS A 130 -5.77 -26.93 35.75
CA LYS A 130 -5.80 -28.32 36.28
C LYS A 130 -4.57 -28.71 37.07
N GLY A 131 -3.51 -27.90 37.11
CA GLY A 131 -2.29 -28.13 37.87
C GLY A 131 -1.24 -28.97 37.12
N LEU A 132 -1.30 -29.03 35.78
CA LEU A 132 -0.40 -29.88 34.98
C LEU A 132 0.91 -29.16 34.56
N GLU A 133 1.10 -27.91 34.94
CA GLU A 133 2.33 -27.16 34.62
C GLU A 133 3.63 -27.79 35.18
N PRO A 134 3.69 -28.30 36.44
CA PRO A 134 4.87 -28.99 36.95
C PRO A 134 5.21 -30.25 36.14
N LEU A 135 4.20 -31.00 35.68
CA LEU A 135 4.38 -32.17 34.83
C LEU A 135 5.03 -31.78 33.48
N ALA A 136 4.51 -30.72 32.84
CA ALA A 136 5.07 -30.22 31.61
C ALA A 136 6.55 -29.80 31.77
N LYS A 137 6.92 -29.16 32.88
CA LYS A 137 8.30 -28.80 33.19
C LYS A 137 9.19 -30.03 33.33
N ILE A 138 8.75 -31.07 34.07
CA ILE A 138 9.50 -32.35 34.23
C ILE A 138 9.75 -33.01 32.87
N ILE A 139 8.74 -33.02 31.99
CA ILE A 139 8.87 -33.56 30.63
C ILE A 139 9.86 -32.75 29.80
N LEU A 140 9.84 -31.41 29.87
CA LEU A 140 10.75 -30.50 29.15
C LEU A 140 12.22 -30.61 29.65
N GLU A 141 12.43 -30.97 30.89
CA GLU A 141 13.79 -31.24 31.43
C GLU A 141 14.45 -32.42 30.73
N GLN A 142 13.67 -33.42 30.30
CA GLN A 142 14.12 -34.65 29.63
C GLN A 142 15.20 -35.38 30.41
N ASN A 143 15.06 -35.44 31.74
CA ASN A 143 16.02 -36.12 32.57
C ASN A 143 16.00 -37.64 32.29
N LYS A 144 17.17 -38.25 32.11
CA LYS A 144 17.30 -39.69 31.80
C LYS A 144 16.74 -40.62 32.88
N LYS A 145 16.59 -40.12 34.11
CA LYS A 145 16.04 -40.89 35.24
C LYS A 145 14.52 -40.77 35.35
N THR A 146 13.88 -39.94 34.56
CA THR A 146 12.45 -39.75 34.58
C THR A 146 11.74 -40.93 33.92
N VAL A 147 10.90 -41.65 34.68
CA VAL A 147 10.03 -42.72 34.20
C VAL A 147 8.60 -42.21 34.22
N LEU A 148 8.02 -41.97 33.06
CA LEU A 148 6.69 -41.36 32.94
C LEU A 148 5.62 -42.20 33.61
N ALA A 149 5.67 -43.53 33.51
CA ALA A 149 4.73 -44.45 34.15
C ALA A 149 4.64 -44.29 35.69
N GLN A 150 5.69 -43.78 36.34
CA GLN A 150 5.71 -43.57 37.80
C GLN A 150 5.23 -42.15 38.17
N ILE A 151 5.37 -41.19 37.30
CA ILE A 151 5.08 -39.78 37.58
C ILE A 151 3.65 -39.41 37.20
N LEU A 152 3.17 -39.85 36.03
CA LEU A 152 1.85 -39.50 35.51
C LEU A 152 0.69 -39.81 36.47
N PRO A 153 0.64 -40.96 37.19
CA PRO A 153 -0.46 -41.22 38.11
C PRO A 153 -0.61 -40.19 39.25
N GLN A 154 0.51 -39.50 39.61
CA GLN A 154 0.50 -38.49 40.66
C GLN A 154 -0.26 -37.20 40.29
N TYR A 155 -0.53 -37.02 39.00
CA TYR A 155 -1.24 -35.85 38.46
C TYR A 155 -2.73 -36.13 38.14
N ILE A 156 -3.21 -37.34 38.44
CA ILE A 156 -4.66 -37.65 38.35
C ILE A 156 -5.36 -36.92 39.50
N ASN A 157 -6.36 -36.14 39.15
CA ASN A 157 -7.16 -35.37 40.09
C ASN A 157 -8.60 -35.21 39.54
N GLU A 158 -9.55 -35.97 40.08
CA GLU A 158 -10.94 -35.98 39.65
C GLU A 158 -11.60 -34.61 39.87
N GLU A 159 -11.30 -33.93 40.98
CA GLU A 159 -11.89 -32.61 41.29
C GLU A 159 -11.47 -31.54 40.25
N LYS A 160 -10.26 -31.69 39.70
CA LYS A 160 -9.77 -30.79 38.63
C LYS A 160 -10.06 -31.31 37.22
N GLY A 161 -10.77 -32.45 37.11
CA GLY A 161 -11.14 -33.03 35.82
C GLY A 161 -9.97 -33.63 35.05
N VAL A 162 -8.97 -34.24 35.77
CA VAL A 162 -7.93 -35.10 35.20
C VAL A 162 -8.23 -36.51 35.65
N LEU A 163 -8.91 -37.29 34.80
CA LEU A 163 -9.46 -38.58 35.17
C LEU A 163 -8.50 -39.72 34.88
N THR A 164 -7.64 -39.58 33.89
CA THR A 164 -6.75 -40.63 33.41
C THR A 164 -5.30 -40.13 33.27
N VAL A 165 -4.37 -41.08 33.14
CA VAL A 165 -2.95 -40.82 32.84
C VAL A 165 -2.81 -40.13 31.48
N GLU A 166 -3.64 -40.53 30.53
CA GLU A 166 -3.71 -39.95 29.19
C GLU A 166 -4.17 -38.49 29.24
N ASP A 167 -5.14 -38.14 30.10
CA ASP A 167 -5.56 -36.75 30.30
C ASP A 167 -4.45 -35.88 30.85
N ALA A 168 -3.69 -36.41 31.84
CA ALA A 168 -2.56 -35.71 32.40
C ALA A 168 -1.44 -35.46 31.36
N LEU A 169 -1.10 -36.51 30.59
CA LEU A 169 -0.10 -36.42 29.53
C LEU A 169 -0.49 -35.44 28.45
N LYS A 170 -1.75 -35.53 27.95
CA LYS A 170 -2.28 -34.63 26.92
C LYS A 170 -2.31 -33.18 27.39
N GLY A 171 -2.70 -32.94 28.65
CA GLY A 171 -2.67 -31.59 29.21
C GLY A 171 -1.24 -31.04 29.32
N ALA A 172 -0.27 -31.86 29.71
CA ALA A 172 1.14 -31.45 29.71
C ALA A 172 1.67 -31.18 28.30
N MET A 173 1.29 -31.98 27.30
CA MET A 173 1.62 -31.76 25.88
C MET A 173 1.00 -30.47 25.34
N ASP A 174 -0.24 -30.12 25.70
CA ASP A 174 -0.86 -28.87 25.32
C ASP A 174 -0.10 -27.66 25.87
N ILE A 175 0.43 -27.76 27.12
CA ILE A 175 1.28 -26.70 27.71
C ILE A 175 2.61 -26.59 26.96
N ILE A 176 3.26 -27.70 26.64
CA ILE A 176 4.52 -27.76 25.90
C ILE A 176 4.32 -27.20 24.49
N ALA A 177 3.22 -27.58 23.81
CA ALA A 177 2.91 -27.09 22.48
C ALA A 177 2.72 -25.56 22.43
N GLU A 178 2.10 -24.98 23.45
CA GLU A 178 1.96 -23.53 23.57
C GLU A 178 3.32 -22.86 23.85
N ASP A 179 4.14 -23.41 24.73
CA ASP A 179 5.50 -22.92 25.02
C ASP A 179 6.37 -22.89 23.74
N VAL A 180 6.35 -23.96 22.96
CA VAL A 180 7.05 -24.06 21.66
C VAL A 180 6.54 -23.00 20.69
N SER A 181 5.22 -22.80 20.61
CA SER A 181 4.61 -21.82 19.71
C SER A 181 4.95 -20.37 20.07
N ASP A 182 5.13 -20.09 21.36
CA ASP A 182 5.43 -18.75 21.87
C ASP A 182 6.92 -18.43 21.90
N ASN A 183 7.78 -19.39 21.69
CA ASN A 183 9.22 -19.22 21.76
C ASN A 183 9.74 -18.34 20.61
N PRO A 184 10.34 -17.16 20.89
CA PRO A 184 10.83 -16.24 19.86
C PRO A 184 11.92 -16.84 18.97
N GLN A 185 12.79 -17.73 19.54
CA GLN A 185 13.85 -18.39 18.77
C GLN A 185 13.27 -19.35 17.73
N VAL A 186 12.26 -20.13 18.11
CA VAL A 186 11.53 -21.02 17.20
C VAL A 186 10.93 -20.21 16.05
N ARG A 187 10.26 -19.10 16.37
CA ARG A 187 9.66 -18.25 15.35
C ARG A 187 10.69 -17.66 14.40
N THR A 188 11.81 -17.16 14.92
CA THR A 188 12.90 -16.60 14.11
C THR A 188 13.46 -17.62 13.11
N VAL A 189 13.71 -18.84 13.57
CA VAL A 189 14.25 -19.91 12.71
C VAL A 189 13.23 -20.31 11.64
N LEU A 190 11.97 -20.47 12.03
CA LEU A 190 10.91 -20.85 11.10
C LEU A 190 10.58 -19.74 10.08
N LYS A 191 10.57 -18.48 10.47
CA LYS A 191 10.42 -17.35 9.52
C LYS A 191 11.51 -17.39 8.44
N LYS A 192 12.75 -17.66 8.81
CA LYS A 192 13.85 -17.86 7.85
C LYS A 192 13.60 -19.05 6.93
N LEU A 193 13.08 -20.17 7.48
CA LEU A 193 12.74 -21.35 6.70
C LEU A 193 11.61 -21.05 5.70
N TYR A 194 10.52 -20.39 6.15
CA TYR A 194 9.40 -19.98 5.29
C TYR A 194 9.86 -19.09 4.15
N ASN A 195 10.70 -18.12 4.42
CA ASN A 195 11.22 -17.23 3.39
C ASN A 195 12.11 -17.96 2.36
N ARG A 196 12.91 -18.95 2.83
CA ARG A 196 13.84 -19.70 1.98
C ARG A 196 13.16 -20.79 1.14
N THR A 197 12.28 -21.58 1.75
CA THR A 197 11.72 -22.82 1.19
C THR A 197 10.21 -22.81 1.07
N GLY A 198 9.52 -21.82 1.64
CA GLY A 198 8.07 -21.71 1.57
C GLY A 198 7.60 -21.58 0.13
N VAL A 199 6.49 -22.22 -0.17
CA VAL A 199 5.86 -22.23 -1.49
C VAL A 199 4.45 -21.68 -1.35
N VAL A 200 4.14 -20.63 -2.09
CA VAL A 200 2.77 -20.13 -2.26
C VAL A 200 2.08 -21.02 -3.26
N GLU A 201 1.01 -21.66 -2.84
CA GLU A 201 0.15 -22.49 -3.66
C GLU A 201 -1.22 -21.86 -3.79
N SER A 202 -1.79 -21.94 -5.00
CA SER A 202 -3.14 -21.48 -5.26
C SER A 202 -3.92 -22.54 -6.04
N LYS A 203 -5.16 -22.77 -5.63
CA LYS A 203 -6.09 -23.67 -6.29
C LYS A 203 -7.41 -22.97 -6.56
N GLY A 204 -7.96 -23.21 -7.76
CA GLY A 204 -9.27 -22.74 -8.18
C GLY A 204 -10.12 -23.87 -8.74
N ASP A 205 -11.39 -23.58 -8.98
CA ASP A 205 -12.34 -24.50 -9.58
C ASP A 205 -12.16 -24.48 -11.11
N GLN A 206 -11.64 -25.56 -11.66
CA GLN A 206 -11.36 -25.71 -13.10
C GLN A 206 -12.60 -25.59 -14.01
N GLU A 207 -13.80 -25.76 -13.45
CA GLU A 207 -15.07 -25.67 -14.21
C GLU A 207 -15.56 -24.21 -14.32
N LYS A 208 -15.00 -23.28 -13.54
CA LYS A 208 -15.39 -21.87 -13.55
C LYS A 208 -14.42 -21.04 -14.39
N GLU A 209 -14.90 -20.41 -15.44
CA GLU A 209 -14.14 -19.42 -16.19
C GLU A 209 -13.98 -18.13 -15.38
N SER A 210 -12.74 -17.64 -15.28
CA SER A 210 -12.41 -16.36 -14.69
C SER A 210 -11.12 -15.79 -15.24
N VAL A 211 -10.84 -14.53 -14.92
CA VAL A 211 -9.54 -13.89 -15.25
C VAL A 211 -8.37 -14.49 -14.44
N TYR A 212 -8.66 -15.36 -13.47
CA TYR A 212 -7.68 -16.00 -12.58
C TYR A 212 -7.30 -17.42 -13.01
N THR A 213 -7.74 -17.92 -14.16
CA THR A 213 -7.50 -19.29 -14.65
C THR A 213 -6.02 -19.71 -14.58
N GLN A 214 -5.10 -18.79 -14.87
CA GLN A 214 -3.66 -19.04 -14.76
C GLN A 214 -3.16 -19.34 -13.33
N TYR A 215 -3.99 -19.09 -12.31
CA TYR A 215 -3.70 -19.32 -10.90
C TYR A 215 -4.50 -20.48 -10.30
N TYR A 216 -5.29 -21.22 -11.09
CA TYR A 216 -6.09 -22.34 -10.60
C TYR A 216 -5.27 -23.57 -10.19
N ASP A 217 -4.08 -23.71 -10.72
CA ASP A 217 -3.07 -24.66 -10.27
C ASP A 217 -1.70 -23.97 -10.33
N PHE A 218 -1.42 -23.16 -9.31
CA PHE A 218 -0.25 -22.31 -9.28
C PHE A 218 0.61 -22.64 -8.07
N SER A 219 1.93 -22.63 -8.27
CA SER A 219 2.92 -22.87 -7.24
C SER A 219 4.18 -22.05 -7.52
N GLN A 220 4.63 -21.29 -6.53
CA GLN A 220 5.87 -20.52 -6.62
C GLN A 220 6.47 -20.28 -5.24
N THR A 221 7.81 -20.28 -5.12
CA THR A 221 8.51 -20.00 -3.87
C THR A 221 8.28 -18.57 -3.40
N VAL A 222 8.11 -18.40 -2.09
CA VAL A 222 7.84 -17.10 -1.41
C VAL A 222 8.83 -16.02 -1.85
N ASN A 223 10.12 -16.31 -1.81
CA ASN A 223 11.19 -15.34 -2.11
C ASN A 223 11.31 -14.95 -3.60
N LYS A 224 10.62 -15.64 -4.50
CA LYS A 224 10.61 -15.36 -5.95
C LYS A 224 9.26 -14.85 -6.45
N LEU A 225 8.27 -14.72 -5.58
CA LEU A 225 6.92 -14.32 -5.97
C LEU A 225 6.86 -12.81 -6.21
N PRO A 226 6.62 -12.34 -7.46
CA PRO A 226 6.56 -10.92 -7.75
C PRO A 226 5.27 -10.29 -7.25
N GLY A 227 5.32 -9.01 -6.86
CA GLY A 227 4.21 -8.30 -6.22
C GLY A 227 2.90 -8.31 -7.03
N HIS A 228 2.95 -8.19 -8.35
CA HIS A 228 1.74 -8.24 -9.17
C HIS A 228 1.00 -9.59 -9.11
N ARG A 229 1.73 -10.70 -8.89
CA ARG A 229 1.11 -12.02 -8.67
C ARG A 229 0.51 -12.13 -7.28
N VAL A 230 1.18 -11.57 -6.26
CA VAL A 230 0.60 -11.48 -4.90
C VAL A 230 -0.74 -10.75 -4.95
N LEU A 231 -0.81 -9.61 -5.61
CA LEU A 231 -2.05 -8.83 -5.73
C LEU A 231 -3.13 -9.57 -6.51
N ALA A 232 -2.76 -10.28 -7.58
CA ALA A 232 -3.69 -11.10 -8.35
C ALA A 232 -4.26 -12.25 -7.50
N LEU A 233 -3.41 -12.96 -6.75
CA LEU A 233 -3.82 -14.05 -5.86
C LEU A 233 -4.74 -13.54 -4.75
N ASN A 234 -4.41 -12.42 -4.12
CA ASN A 234 -5.22 -11.82 -3.07
C ASN A 234 -6.60 -11.39 -3.59
N ARG A 235 -6.68 -10.78 -4.78
CA ARG A 235 -7.95 -10.40 -5.40
C ARG A 235 -8.78 -11.63 -5.77
N GLY A 236 -8.17 -12.64 -6.40
CA GLY A 236 -8.86 -13.88 -6.77
C GLY A 236 -9.39 -14.66 -5.58
N GLU A 237 -8.69 -14.64 -4.44
CA GLU A 237 -9.17 -15.21 -3.18
C GLU A 237 -10.31 -14.40 -2.59
N LYS A 238 -10.20 -13.07 -2.56
CA LYS A 238 -11.25 -12.16 -2.09
C LYS A 238 -12.55 -12.29 -2.90
N GLU A 239 -12.44 -12.53 -4.20
CA GLU A 239 -13.56 -12.75 -5.10
C GLU A 239 -14.09 -14.21 -5.07
N GLY A 240 -13.44 -15.10 -4.31
CA GLY A 240 -13.89 -16.49 -4.11
C GLY A 240 -13.54 -17.46 -5.25
N PHE A 241 -12.64 -17.06 -6.17
CA PHE A 241 -12.16 -17.93 -7.26
C PHE A 241 -10.96 -18.78 -6.87
N LEU A 242 -10.16 -18.30 -5.92
CA LEU A 242 -8.92 -18.95 -5.50
C LEU A 242 -8.93 -19.29 -4.02
N LYS A 243 -8.20 -20.35 -3.66
CA LYS A 243 -7.79 -20.66 -2.30
C LYS A 243 -6.27 -20.65 -2.26
N VAL A 244 -5.69 -19.77 -1.44
CA VAL A 244 -4.25 -19.53 -1.39
C VAL A 244 -3.69 -19.92 -0.03
N ASN A 245 -2.59 -20.67 0.01
CA ASN A 245 -1.86 -21.04 1.22
C ASN A 245 -0.36 -21.09 0.96
N ILE A 246 0.39 -21.08 2.05
CA ILE A 246 1.84 -21.30 2.00
C ILE A 246 2.13 -22.68 2.58
N THR A 247 2.87 -23.48 1.84
CA THR A 247 3.33 -24.79 2.26
C THR A 247 4.82 -24.77 2.54
N VAL A 248 5.20 -25.48 3.60
CA VAL A 248 6.59 -25.74 3.98
C VAL A 248 6.68 -27.21 4.35
N ASP A 249 7.79 -27.86 4.04
CA ASP A 249 8.01 -29.25 4.43
C ASP A 249 7.91 -29.40 5.95
N LEU A 250 6.92 -30.19 6.39
CA LEU A 250 6.65 -30.46 7.79
C LEU A 250 7.89 -31.05 8.50
N SER A 251 8.58 -31.97 7.84
CA SER A 251 9.73 -32.65 8.46
C SER A 251 10.90 -31.68 8.68
N ALA A 252 11.13 -30.77 7.73
CA ALA A 252 12.13 -29.72 7.85
C ALA A 252 11.78 -28.74 8.97
N ALA A 253 10.53 -28.33 9.07
CA ALA A 253 10.08 -27.39 10.10
C ALA A 253 10.19 -28.00 11.51
N VAL A 254 9.72 -29.24 11.69
CA VAL A 254 9.81 -29.96 12.97
C VAL A 254 11.27 -30.18 13.37
N THR A 255 12.12 -30.56 12.41
CA THR A 255 13.57 -30.76 12.68
C THR A 255 14.23 -29.46 13.20
N GLU A 256 13.88 -28.30 12.66
CA GLU A 256 14.44 -27.03 13.15
C GLU A 256 13.98 -26.73 14.59
N ILE A 257 12.74 -27.07 14.96
CA ILE A 257 12.25 -26.92 16.34
C ILE A 257 12.91 -27.91 17.27
N GLU A 258 13.06 -29.17 16.84
CA GLU A 258 13.71 -30.22 17.62
C GLU A 258 15.14 -29.86 18.01
N LYS A 259 15.91 -29.18 17.16
CA LYS A 259 17.27 -28.69 17.48
C LYS A 259 17.28 -27.76 18.69
N ILE A 260 16.19 -27.07 18.98
CA ILE A 260 16.07 -26.14 20.12
C ILE A 260 15.61 -26.87 21.38
N TYR A 261 14.66 -27.80 21.25
CA TYR A 261 13.98 -28.40 22.40
C TYR A 261 14.49 -29.79 22.79
N ILE A 262 15.01 -30.60 21.87
CA ILE A 262 15.41 -31.98 22.17
C ILE A 262 16.81 -32.04 22.75
N LYS A 263 16.91 -32.54 24.00
CA LYS A 263 18.14 -32.61 24.77
C LYS A 263 18.74 -34.03 24.81
N GLY A 264 17.97 -35.06 24.45
CA GLY A 264 18.40 -36.43 24.55
C GLY A 264 17.49 -37.44 23.88
N LYS A 265 17.67 -38.73 24.21
CA LYS A 265 16.84 -39.84 23.72
C LYS A 265 16.26 -40.56 24.92
N ASN A 266 15.04 -40.29 25.30
CA ASN A 266 14.27 -40.91 26.36
C ASN A 266 12.77 -40.71 26.13
N GLU A 267 11.92 -41.35 26.93
CA GLU A 267 10.44 -41.24 26.84
C GLU A 267 9.95 -39.79 26.86
N CYS A 268 10.54 -38.93 27.70
CA CYS A 268 10.20 -37.52 27.76
C CYS A 268 10.52 -36.81 26.45
N ALA A 269 11.65 -37.11 25.80
CA ALA A 269 12.02 -36.53 24.51
C ALA A 269 11.02 -36.91 23.40
N ASP A 270 10.52 -38.14 23.43
CA ASP A 270 9.51 -38.58 22.43
C ASP A 270 8.19 -37.86 22.64
N VAL A 271 7.74 -37.64 23.87
CA VAL A 271 6.55 -36.80 24.18
C VAL A 271 6.76 -35.35 23.74
N VAL A 272 7.94 -34.78 23.93
CA VAL A 272 8.25 -33.42 23.46
C VAL A 272 8.20 -33.33 21.93
N LYS A 273 8.68 -34.36 21.18
CA LYS A 273 8.57 -34.39 19.71
C LYS A 273 7.12 -34.41 19.23
N GLU A 274 6.28 -35.22 19.90
CA GLU A 274 4.84 -35.23 19.57
C GLU A 274 4.20 -33.88 19.85
N ALA A 275 4.51 -33.22 20.96
CA ALA A 275 4.05 -31.88 21.30
C ALA A 275 4.55 -30.82 20.29
N ILE A 276 5.79 -30.94 19.79
CA ILE A 276 6.35 -30.09 18.73
C ILE A 276 5.56 -30.23 17.43
N ALA A 277 5.26 -31.47 17.02
CA ALA A 277 4.49 -31.72 15.80
C ALA A 277 3.07 -31.14 15.88
N ASP A 278 2.38 -31.32 17.03
CA ASP A 278 1.09 -30.69 17.29
C ASP A 278 1.20 -29.14 17.31
N SER A 279 2.20 -28.61 18.01
CA SER A 279 2.44 -27.16 18.06
C SER A 279 2.63 -26.58 16.68
N TYR A 280 3.45 -27.19 15.84
CA TYR A 280 3.69 -26.71 14.49
C TYR A 280 2.40 -26.73 13.67
N THR A 281 1.70 -27.85 13.64
CA THR A 281 0.53 -28.03 12.77
C THR A 281 -0.64 -27.16 13.21
N ARG A 282 -0.91 -27.08 14.50
CA ARG A 282 -2.10 -26.43 15.06
C ARG A 282 -1.90 -24.95 15.39
N LEU A 283 -0.71 -24.54 15.83
CA LEU A 283 -0.46 -23.19 16.36
C LEU A 283 0.47 -22.37 15.48
N ILE A 284 1.62 -22.95 15.07
CA ILE A 284 2.68 -22.20 14.43
C ILE A 284 2.39 -22.00 12.94
N HIS A 285 2.12 -23.07 12.21
CA HIS A 285 1.92 -23.02 10.75
C HIS A 285 0.80 -22.06 10.35
N PRO A 286 -0.42 -22.07 10.92
CA PRO A 286 -1.46 -21.10 10.55
C PRO A 286 -1.09 -19.65 10.84
N SER A 287 -0.33 -19.43 11.93
CA SER A 287 0.17 -18.10 12.30
C SER A 287 1.23 -17.59 11.33
N LEU A 288 2.19 -18.45 10.95
CA LEU A 288 3.26 -18.09 10.01
C LEU A 288 2.77 -17.95 8.57
N ASP A 289 1.78 -18.78 8.17
CA ASP A 289 1.10 -18.61 6.88
C ASP A 289 0.51 -17.20 6.77
N THR A 290 -0.30 -16.81 7.75
CA THR A 290 -0.93 -15.49 7.78
C THR A 290 0.11 -14.37 7.81
N GLU A 291 1.14 -14.48 8.65
CA GLU A 291 2.20 -13.47 8.77
C GLU A 291 2.98 -13.33 7.46
N THR A 292 3.37 -14.44 6.85
CA THR A 292 4.13 -14.43 5.59
C THR A 292 3.30 -13.85 4.45
N ARG A 293 2.01 -14.19 4.38
CA ARG A 293 1.09 -13.62 3.39
C ARG A 293 0.90 -12.11 3.57
N ASN A 294 0.78 -11.65 4.81
CA ASN A 294 0.70 -10.21 5.11
C ASN A 294 1.97 -9.48 4.67
N ASN A 295 3.15 -10.02 4.99
CA ASN A 295 4.43 -9.44 4.58
C ASN A 295 4.56 -9.36 3.05
N LEU A 296 4.16 -10.41 2.33
CA LEU A 296 4.12 -10.41 0.86
C LEU A 296 3.16 -9.35 0.32
N THR A 297 2.00 -9.19 0.95
CA THR A 297 0.99 -8.20 0.57
C THR A 297 1.51 -6.78 0.78
N ASP A 298 2.14 -6.50 1.91
CA ASP A 298 2.70 -5.18 2.23
C ASP A 298 3.81 -4.80 1.24
N MET A 299 4.73 -5.73 0.95
CA MET A 299 5.77 -5.52 -0.07
C MET A 299 5.17 -5.27 -1.47
N ALA A 300 4.12 -6.02 -1.83
CA ALA A 300 3.44 -5.88 -3.12
C ALA A 300 2.71 -4.53 -3.22
N ASN A 301 2.05 -4.10 -2.14
CA ASN A 301 1.36 -2.81 -2.05
C ASN A 301 2.34 -1.64 -2.22
N GLU A 302 3.44 -1.62 -1.48
CA GLU A 302 4.43 -0.54 -1.58
C GLU A 302 5.06 -0.48 -2.99
N GLY A 303 5.38 -1.64 -3.58
CA GLY A 303 5.88 -1.71 -4.95
C GLY A 303 4.87 -1.20 -5.99
N ALA A 304 3.59 -1.52 -5.82
CA ALA A 304 2.52 -1.06 -6.69
C ALA A 304 2.24 0.43 -6.54
N ILE A 305 2.18 0.95 -5.30
CA ILE A 305 1.98 2.38 -5.01
C ILE A 305 3.10 3.22 -5.63
N LYS A 306 4.35 2.77 -5.54
CA LYS A 306 5.47 3.44 -6.19
C LYS A 306 5.29 3.51 -7.70
N LEU A 307 4.94 2.39 -8.34
CA LEU A 307 4.66 2.35 -9.79
C LEU A 307 3.51 3.29 -10.17
N PHE A 308 2.45 3.34 -9.37
CA PHE A 308 1.31 4.25 -9.60
C PHE A 308 1.73 5.70 -9.49
N GLY A 309 2.60 6.04 -8.55
CA GLY A 309 3.21 7.36 -8.44
C GLY A 309 4.02 7.73 -9.68
N ASP A 310 4.83 6.81 -10.21
CA ASP A 310 5.62 7.02 -11.43
C ASP A 310 4.71 7.21 -12.66
N ASN A 311 3.64 6.44 -12.77
CA ASN A 311 2.65 6.58 -13.85
C ASN A 311 1.92 7.93 -13.76
N LEU A 312 1.51 8.34 -12.55
CA LEU A 312 0.89 9.66 -12.32
C LEU A 312 1.85 10.78 -12.69
N ARG A 313 3.12 10.69 -12.27
CA ARG A 313 4.15 11.68 -12.62
C ARG A 313 4.28 11.85 -14.13
N GLN A 314 4.32 10.75 -14.88
CA GLN A 314 4.39 10.79 -16.34
C GLN A 314 3.18 11.48 -16.97
N LEU A 315 1.97 11.27 -16.43
CA LEU A 315 0.76 11.94 -16.90
C LEU A 315 0.78 13.45 -16.60
N LEU A 316 1.24 13.83 -15.42
CA LEU A 316 1.29 15.24 -14.99
C LEU A 316 2.37 16.05 -15.72
N LEU A 317 3.48 15.43 -16.08
CA LEU A 317 4.62 16.07 -16.73
C LEU A 317 4.61 15.96 -18.26
N VAL A 318 3.49 15.59 -18.87
CA VAL A 318 3.34 15.65 -20.34
C VAL A 318 3.58 17.10 -20.78
N PRO A 319 4.45 17.33 -21.80
CA PRO A 319 4.71 18.68 -22.28
C PRO A 319 3.44 19.38 -22.78
N PRO A 320 3.18 20.62 -22.34
CA PRO A 320 2.01 21.38 -22.78
C PRO A 320 2.14 21.87 -24.23
N VAL A 321 1.02 21.95 -24.95
CA VAL A 321 0.93 22.57 -26.27
C VAL A 321 0.32 23.97 -26.10
N LYS A 322 1.17 24.95 -25.80
CA LYS A 322 0.75 26.32 -25.49
C LYS A 322 0.41 27.12 -26.76
N ASP A 323 -0.33 28.20 -26.57
CA ASP A 323 -0.63 29.22 -27.57
C ASP A 323 -1.31 28.68 -28.83
N LYS A 324 -2.16 27.65 -28.69
CA LYS A 324 -2.90 27.03 -29.79
C LYS A 324 -4.41 27.01 -29.51
N VAL A 325 -5.19 27.35 -30.54
CA VAL A 325 -6.64 27.11 -30.53
C VAL A 325 -6.87 25.61 -30.73
N CYS A 326 -7.53 24.98 -29.78
CA CYS A 326 -7.72 23.52 -29.75
C CYS A 326 -9.19 23.15 -29.97
N LEU A 327 -9.44 22.22 -30.89
CA LEU A 327 -10.71 21.52 -31.04
C LEU A 327 -10.60 20.15 -30.37
N ALA A 328 -11.30 19.92 -29.28
CA ALA A 328 -11.36 18.62 -28.61
C ALA A 328 -12.51 17.77 -29.15
N LEU A 329 -12.23 16.47 -29.19
CA LEU A 329 -13.19 15.43 -29.53
C LEU A 329 -13.17 14.38 -28.41
N ASP A 330 -14.33 14.23 -27.75
CA ASP A 330 -14.56 13.18 -26.74
C ASP A 330 -15.37 12.07 -27.39
N PRO A 331 -14.72 10.94 -27.80
CA PRO A 331 -15.35 9.94 -28.65
C PRO A 331 -16.47 9.16 -27.96
N GLY A 332 -17.54 8.85 -28.68
CA GLY A 332 -18.63 8.01 -28.19
C GLY A 332 -19.43 7.37 -29.31
N TYR A 333 -19.75 6.08 -29.18
CA TYR A 333 -20.51 5.35 -30.22
C TYR A 333 -21.98 5.76 -30.26
N ARG A 334 -22.69 5.67 -29.13
CA ARG A 334 -24.14 5.82 -29.08
C ARG A 334 -24.61 7.28 -28.99
N THR A 335 -23.93 8.06 -28.19
CA THR A 335 -24.34 9.44 -27.86
C THR A 335 -23.67 10.49 -28.75
N GLY A 336 -22.93 10.08 -29.76
CA GLY A 336 -22.12 10.94 -30.61
C GLY A 336 -20.83 11.41 -29.91
N CYS A 337 -19.91 11.95 -30.69
CA CYS A 337 -18.68 12.54 -30.22
C CYS A 337 -18.96 13.98 -29.73
N LYS A 338 -18.67 14.26 -28.47
CA LYS A 338 -18.77 15.63 -27.93
C LYS A 338 -17.56 16.41 -28.37
N MET A 339 -17.78 17.67 -28.66
CA MET A 339 -16.70 18.55 -29.10
C MET A 339 -16.69 19.85 -28.30
N ALA A 340 -15.51 20.40 -28.14
CA ALA A 340 -15.28 21.72 -27.57
C ALA A 340 -14.17 22.44 -28.30
N VAL A 341 -14.38 23.70 -28.64
CA VAL A 341 -13.31 24.56 -29.13
C VAL A 341 -12.89 25.50 -28.02
N VAL A 342 -11.61 25.52 -27.72
CA VAL A 342 -11.01 26.42 -26.72
C VAL A 342 -9.95 27.28 -27.38
N ASP A 343 -9.87 28.56 -26.97
CA ASP A 343 -8.81 29.44 -27.43
C ASP A 343 -7.45 29.14 -26.79
N ALA A 344 -6.45 29.92 -27.16
CA ALA A 344 -5.08 29.75 -26.66
C ALA A 344 -4.94 29.91 -25.13
N THR A 345 -5.92 30.52 -24.46
CA THR A 345 -5.96 30.73 -23.01
C THR A 345 -6.79 29.65 -22.26
N GLY A 346 -7.38 28.70 -22.99
CA GLY A 346 -8.29 27.70 -22.45
C GLY A 346 -9.73 28.16 -22.27
N LYS A 347 -10.10 29.35 -22.76
CA LYS A 347 -11.47 29.84 -22.76
C LYS A 347 -12.30 29.09 -23.80
N VAL A 348 -13.49 28.64 -23.42
CA VAL A 348 -14.40 27.93 -24.31
C VAL A 348 -15.02 28.90 -25.32
N LEU A 349 -14.88 28.60 -26.60
CA LEU A 349 -15.46 29.36 -27.71
C LEU A 349 -16.75 28.73 -28.22
N GLU A 350 -16.80 27.41 -28.33
CA GLU A 350 -17.98 26.68 -28.83
C GLU A 350 -17.97 25.24 -28.35
N VAL A 351 -19.15 24.68 -28.13
CA VAL A 351 -19.35 23.27 -27.76
C VAL A 351 -20.45 22.65 -28.60
N GLY A 352 -20.42 21.31 -28.75
CA GLY A 352 -21.46 20.63 -29.52
C GLY A 352 -21.28 19.13 -29.59
N VAL A 353 -22.05 18.49 -30.47
CA VAL A 353 -22.01 17.04 -30.70
C VAL A 353 -21.94 16.76 -32.19
N VAL A 354 -21.05 15.85 -32.59
CA VAL A 354 -20.96 15.36 -33.97
C VAL A 354 -21.05 13.83 -33.99
N TYR A 355 -21.65 13.31 -35.05
CA TYR A 355 -21.88 11.87 -35.19
C TYR A 355 -21.03 11.34 -36.35
N MET A 356 -19.89 10.72 -36.04
CA MET A 356 -18.94 10.27 -37.05
C MET A 356 -18.57 8.77 -36.96
N THR A 357 -18.98 8.08 -35.91
CA THR A 357 -18.53 6.73 -35.59
C THR A 357 -19.57 5.62 -35.80
N LEU A 358 -20.85 5.96 -35.97
CA LEU A 358 -21.92 4.97 -36.19
C LEU A 358 -22.21 4.75 -37.71
N PRO A 359 -22.62 3.53 -38.10
CA PRO A 359 -22.83 3.17 -39.51
C PRO A 359 -23.88 4.04 -40.23
N ASN A 360 -24.88 4.51 -39.52
CA ASN A 360 -26.02 5.24 -40.07
C ASN A 360 -25.87 6.78 -39.98
N HIS A 361 -24.72 7.28 -39.53
CA HIS A 361 -24.49 8.71 -39.40
C HIS A 361 -23.84 9.27 -40.68
N ASN A 362 -24.35 10.42 -41.10
CA ASN A 362 -23.82 11.10 -42.25
C ASN A 362 -22.46 11.72 -41.95
N LYS A 363 -21.40 11.00 -42.25
CA LYS A 363 -20.01 11.46 -42.09
C LYS A 363 -19.72 12.76 -42.80
N ASP A 364 -20.46 13.06 -43.88
CA ASP A 364 -20.31 14.31 -44.62
C ASP A 364 -20.83 15.50 -43.84
N ILE A 365 -21.93 15.34 -43.08
CA ILE A 365 -22.42 16.40 -42.18
C ILE A 365 -21.37 16.66 -41.09
N ALA A 366 -20.85 15.64 -40.44
CA ALA A 366 -19.79 15.77 -39.44
C ALA A 366 -18.54 16.46 -40.00
N LYS A 367 -18.10 16.08 -41.23
CA LYS A 367 -17.01 16.76 -41.93
C LYS A 367 -17.28 18.23 -42.17
N LYS A 368 -18.47 18.58 -42.70
CA LYS A 368 -18.87 19.98 -42.96
C LYS A 368 -18.88 20.80 -41.67
N THR A 369 -19.46 20.26 -40.59
CA THR A 369 -19.49 20.90 -39.26
C THR A 369 -18.08 21.18 -38.74
N LEU A 370 -17.23 20.17 -38.71
CA LEU A 370 -15.87 20.33 -38.20
C LEU A 370 -15.03 21.29 -39.07
N LYS A 371 -15.14 21.23 -40.42
CA LYS A 371 -14.48 22.18 -41.32
C LYS A 371 -14.94 23.63 -41.07
N SER A 372 -16.24 23.83 -40.84
CA SER A 372 -16.79 25.16 -40.51
C SER A 372 -16.23 25.70 -39.21
N LEU A 373 -16.18 24.86 -38.15
CA LEU A 373 -15.62 25.21 -36.84
C LEU A 373 -14.12 25.52 -36.91
N ILE A 374 -13.37 24.69 -37.62
CA ILE A 374 -11.92 24.87 -37.83
C ILE A 374 -11.65 26.23 -38.51
N LYS A 375 -12.43 26.56 -39.53
CA LYS A 375 -12.30 27.83 -40.25
C LYS A 375 -12.77 29.02 -39.40
N LYS A 376 -13.92 28.88 -38.72
CA LYS A 376 -14.53 29.95 -37.89
C LYS A 376 -13.62 30.39 -36.75
N HIS A 377 -13.03 29.43 -36.05
CA HIS A 377 -12.20 29.70 -34.87
C HIS A 377 -10.69 29.62 -35.13
N ASN A 378 -10.30 29.47 -36.40
CA ASN A 378 -8.90 29.32 -36.80
C ASN A 378 -8.14 28.24 -36.00
N VAL A 379 -8.78 27.08 -35.80
CA VAL A 379 -8.21 25.96 -35.03
C VAL A 379 -6.81 25.58 -35.52
N ASP A 380 -5.89 25.35 -34.60
CA ASP A 380 -4.50 24.97 -34.86
C ASP A 380 -4.22 23.49 -34.65
N ILE A 381 -4.93 22.88 -33.68
CA ILE A 381 -4.70 21.49 -33.27
C ILE A 381 -6.02 20.81 -32.84
N ILE A 382 -6.11 19.51 -33.07
CA ILE A 382 -7.24 18.68 -32.64
C ILE A 382 -6.76 17.74 -31.53
N SER A 383 -7.44 17.74 -30.37
CA SER A 383 -7.24 16.72 -29.32
C SER A 383 -8.33 15.66 -29.40
N ILE A 384 -7.95 14.39 -29.24
CA ILE A 384 -8.86 13.24 -29.27
C ILE A 384 -8.69 12.48 -27.96
N GLY A 385 -9.78 12.28 -27.22
CA GLY A 385 -9.76 11.45 -26.01
C GLY A 385 -9.41 9.99 -26.32
N ASN A 386 -8.70 9.32 -25.41
CA ASN A 386 -8.22 7.95 -25.61
C ASN A 386 -9.17 6.85 -25.10
N GLY A 387 -10.46 7.11 -25.03
CA GLY A 387 -11.47 6.15 -24.58
C GLY A 387 -12.10 5.31 -25.68
N THR A 388 -13.39 5.08 -25.53
CA THR A 388 -14.17 4.29 -26.49
C THR A 388 -14.24 5.02 -27.85
N ALA A 389 -14.10 4.28 -28.96
CA ALA A 389 -14.15 4.81 -30.34
C ALA A 389 -13.01 5.79 -30.73
N THR A 390 -11.91 5.80 -29.99
CA THR A 390 -10.74 6.64 -30.31
C THR A 390 -10.17 6.35 -31.68
N LYS A 391 -9.98 5.07 -32.02
CA LYS A 391 -9.38 4.66 -33.28
C LYS A 391 -10.21 5.10 -34.50
N GLU A 392 -11.52 4.94 -34.43
CA GLU A 392 -12.44 5.38 -35.48
C GLU A 392 -12.43 6.90 -35.64
N THR A 393 -12.39 7.62 -34.50
CA THR A 393 -12.30 9.09 -34.48
C THR A 393 -10.97 9.56 -35.07
N GLU A 394 -9.87 8.92 -34.71
CA GLU A 394 -8.53 9.20 -35.23
C GLU A 394 -8.46 9.00 -36.75
N MET A 395 -9.00 7.89 -37.29
CA MET A 395 -9.08 7.65 -38.72
C MET A 395 -9.93 8.69 -39.44
N PHE A 396 -11.04 9.12 -38.84
CA PHE A 396 -11.91 10.15 -39.40
C PHE A 396 -11.18 11.51 -39.44
N VAL A 397 -10.53 11.91 -38.33
CA VAL A 397 -9.77 13.17 -38.25
C VAL A 397 -8.58 13.16 -39.20
N ALA A 398 -7.84 12.05 -39.32
CA ALA A 398 -6.75 11.93 -40.27
C ALA A 398 -7.22 12.09 -41.75
N SER A 399 -8.43 11.61 -42.08
CA SER A 399 -9.05 11.84 -43.38
C SER A 399 -9.48 13.31 -43.55
N LEU A 400 -10.06 13.90 -42.51
CA LEU A 400 -10.51 15.30 -42.52
C LEU A 400 -9.36 16.28 -42.76
N ILE A 401 -8.25 16.09 -42.06
CA ILE A 401 -7.07 16.98 -42.12
C ILE A 401 -6.49 17.02 -43.54
N LYS A 402 -6.51 15.93 -44.30
CA LYS A 402 -6.04 15.89 -45.69
C LYS A 402 -6.86 16.76 -46.65
N GLU A 403 -8.08 17.08 -46.27
CA GLU A 403 -9.01 17.87 -47.07
C GLU A 403 -9.02 19.38 -46.67
N LEU A 404 -8.16 19.78 -45.75
CA LEU A 404 -8.05 21.17 -45.27
C LEU A 404 -6.89 21.89 -45.96
N ASP A 405 -7.12 23.17 -46.27
CA ASP A 405 -6.09 24.05 -46.83
C ASP A 405 -5.03 24.45 -45.76
N LYS A 406 -5.46 24.50 -44.50
CA LYS A 406 -4.59 24.81 -43.36
C LYS A 406 -3.93 23.52 -42.84
N LYS A 407 -2.63 23.56 -42.61
CA LYS A 407 -1.91 22.46 -41.95
C LYS A 407 -2.33 22.41 -40.47
N ILE A 408 -3.05 21.35 -40.08
CA ILE A 408 -3.51 21.08 -38.72
C ILE A 408 -2.92 19.74 -38.29
N SER A 409 -2.53 19.66 -37.02
CA SER A 409 -2.10 18.40 -36.39
C SER A 409 -3.18 17.88 -35.45
N TYR A 410 -3.14 16.60 -35.13
CA TYR A 410 -3.97 16.05 -34.05
C TYR A 410 -3.11 15.29 -33.05
N MET A 411 -3.62 15.13 -31.83
CA MET A 411 -2.98 14.39 -30.75
C MET A 411 -4.02 13.63 -29.94
N VAL A 412 -3.71 12.38 -29.62
CA VAL A 412 -4.53 11.59 -28.69
C VAL A 412 -4.13 11.97 -27.26
N VAL A 413 -5.13 12.33 -26.44
CA VAL A 413 -4.95 12.83 -25.09
C VAL A 413 -5.58 11.86 -24.10
N SER A 414 -4.90 11.59 -22.98
CA SER A 414 -5.44 10.76 -21.91
C SER A 414 -6.70 11.39 -21.31
N GLU A 415 -7.79 10.65 -21.27
CA GLU A 415 -9.04 11.05 -20.61
C GLU A 415 -9.17 10.52 -19.17
N ALA A 416 -8.08 9.95 -18.60
CA ALA A 416 -8.07 9.44 -17.25
C ALA A 416 -8.63 10.47 -16.24
N GLY A 417 -9.64 10.08 -15.47
CA GLY A 417 -10.34 10.94 -14.51
C GLY A 417 -11.22 12.07 -15.12
N ALA A 418 -11.36 12.19 -16.46
CA ALA A 418 -12.19 13.23 -17.07
C ALA A 418 -13.67 13.12 -16.66
N SER A 419 -14.18 11.91 -16.55
CA SER A 419 -15.54 11.64 -16.07
C SER A 419 -15.74 12.06 -14.60
N VAL A 420 -14.73 11.88 -13.76
CA VAL A 420 -14.76 12.31 -12.36
C VAL A 420 -14.76 13.85 -12.27
N TYR A 421 -13.88 14.51 -13.00
CA TYR A 421 -13.85 15.97 -13.07
C TYR A 421 -15.18 16.53 -13.56
N SER A 422 -15.68 16.06 -14.70
CA SER A 422 -16.90 16.59 -15.32
C SER A 422 -18.15 16.47 -14.44
N ALA A 423 -18.23 15.47 -13.57
CA ALA A 423 -19.27 15.29 -12.58
C ALA A 423 -19.03 16.04 -11.25
N SER A 424 -17.88 16.67 -11.07
CA SER A 424 -17.49 17.34 -9.83
C SER A 424 -18.23 18.67 -9.62
N LYS A 425 -18.30 19.10 -8.34
CA LYS A 425 -18.81 20.44 -7.99
C LYS A 425 -17.97 21.56 -8.61
N LEU A 426 -16.67 21.33 -8.76
CA LEU A 426 -15.75 22.29 -9.37
C LEU A 426 -16.11 22.51 -10.84
N ALA A 427 -16.27 21.43 -11.61
CA ALA A 427 -16.65 21.53 -13.02
C ALA A 427 -18.06 22.12 -13.21
N ALA A 428 -19.00 21.84 -12.27
CA ALA A 428 -20.32 22.44 -12.27
C ALA A 428 -20.26 23.96 -12.02
N ALA A 429 -19.35 24.43 -11.18
CA ALA A 429 -19.14 25.85 -10.93
C ALA A 429 -18.41 26.56 -12.11
N GLU A 430 -17.42 25.86 -12.73
CA GLU A 430 -16.72 26.39 -13.92
C GLU A 430 -17.65 26.49 -15.15
N PHE A 431 -18.58 25.54 -15.32
CA PHE A 431 -19.46 25.43 -16.50
C PHE A 431 -20.89 25.07 -16.07
N PRO A 432 -21.66 26.03 -15.48
CA PRO A 432 -23.00 25.74 -14.99
C PRO A 432 -23.97 25.37 -16.12
N ASP A 433 -23.77 25.91 -17.30
CA ASP A 433 -24.68 25.75 -18.46
C ASP A 433 -24.36 24.50 -19.31
N TYR A 434 -23.28 23.77 -19.02
CA TYR A 434 -22.88 22.60 -19.80
C TYR A 434 -23.22 21.31 -19.04
N ASP A 435 -23.65 20.30 -19.80
CA ASP A 435 -23.82 18.97 -19.28
C ASP A 435 -22.45 18.29 -18.97
N VAL A 436 -22.49 17.17 -18.27
CA VAL A 436 -21.29 16.42 -17.85
C VAL A 436 -20.42 16.02 -19.04
N SER A 437 -21.03 15.66 -20.19
CA SER A 437 -20.30 15.21 -21.37
C SER A 437 -19.57 16.37 -22.06
N LEU A 438 -20.18 17.54 -22.12
CA LEU A 438 -19.57 18.75 -22.72
C LEU A 438 -18.40 19.25 -21.83
N ARG A 439 -18.56 19.18 -20.50
CA ARG A 439 -17.46 19.49 -19.55
C ARG A 439 -16.26 18.56 -19.76
N SER A 440 -16.51 17.28 -20.07
CA SER A 440 -15.45 16.30 -20.40
C SER A 440 -14.68 16.74 -21.66
N ALA A 441 -15.38 17.10 -22.72
CA ALA A 441 -14.75 17.58 -23.96
C ALA A 441 -13.89 18.84 -23.74
N VAL A 442 -14.37 19.79 -22.93
CA VAL A 442 -13.57 20.96 -22.55
C VAL A 442 -12.30 20.55 -21.78
N SER A 443 -12.41 19.63 -20.84
CA SER A 443 -11.26 19.13 -20.11
C SER A 443 -10.22 18.47 -21.03
N ILE A 444 -10.66 17.67 -22.02
CA ILE A 444 -9.76 17.05 -23.02
C ILE A 444 -8.99 18.11 -23.82
N ALA A 445 -9.65 19.22 -24.20
CA ALA A 445 -8.98 20.34 -24.89
C ALA A 445 -7.90 20.97 -24.00
N ARG A 446 -8.26 21.32 -22.78
CA ARG A 446 -7.36 21.99 -21.82
C ARG A 446 -6.20 21.10 -21.39
N ARG A 447 -6.41 19.78 -21.31
CA ARG A 447 -5.32 18.82 -21.03
C ARG A 447 -4.23 18.80 -22.09
N LEU A 448 -4.57 19.09 -23.33
CA LEU A 448 -3.55 19.23 -24.37
C LEU A 448 -2.75 20.53 -24.19
N GLN A 449 -3.43 21.62 -23.80
CA GLN A 449 -2.80 22.93 -23.61
C GLN A 449 -1.96 22.99 -22.33
N ASP A 450 -2.47 22.45 -21.21
CA ASP A 450 -1.79 22.38 -19.91
C ASP A 450 -2.29 21.15 -19.13
N PRO A 451 -1.62 19.99 -19.30
CA PRO A 451 -1.99 18.75 -18.63
C PRO A 451 -1.99 18.88 -17.11
N LEU A 452 -0.98 19.55 -16.55
CA LEU A 452 -0.81 19.69 -15.11
C LEU A 452 -1.95 20.51 -14.50
N ALA A 453 -2.26 21.67 -15.08
CA ALA A 453 -3.32 22.55 -14.59
C ALA A 453 -4.72 21.91 -14.60
N GLU A 454 -4.99 21.02 -15.55
CA GLU A 454 -6.26 20.29 -15.61
C GLU A 454 -6.28 19.06 -14.68
N LEU A 455 -5.22 18.27 -14.65
CA LEU A 455 -5.18 17.03 -13.87
C LEU A 455 -5.17 17.29 -12.35
N VAL A 456 -4.61 18.39 -11.88
CA VAL A 456 -4.64 18.76 -10.44
C VAL A 456 -6.05 19.06 -9.91
N LYS A 457 -7.03 19.30 -10.78
CA LYS A 457 -8.45 19.48 -10.42
C LYS A 457 -9.12 18.16 -10.02
N ILE A 458 -8.47 17.04 -10.27
CA ILE A 458 -8.98 15.69 -10.04
C ILE A 458 -8.27 15.12 -8.81
N ASP A 459 -9.03 14.45 -7.94
CA ASP A 459 -8.44 13.65 -6.88
C ASP A 459 -7.48 12.61 -7.49
N PRO A 460 -6.20 12.58 -7.13
CA PRO A 460 -5.21 11.68 -7.73
C PRO A 460 -5.62 10.20 -7.66
N LYS A 461 -6.36 9.78 -6.63
CA LYS A 461 -6.91 8.42 -6.50
C LYS A 461 -7.93 8.08 -7.58
N SER A 462 -8.55 9.08 -8.18
CA SER A 462 -9.55 8.90 -9.25
C SER A 462 -8.93 8.89 -10.65
N ILE A 463 -7.64 9.17 -10.76
CA ILE A 463 -6.88 9.02 -12.00
C ILE A 463 -6.43 7.56 -12.08
N GLY A 464 -6.87 6.85 -13.14
CA GLY A 464 -6.50 5.44 -13.35
C GLY A 464 -5.03 5.29 -13.70
N VAL A 465 -4.19 4.93 -12.74
CA VAL A 465 -2.73 4.79 -12.90
C VAL A 465 -2.23 3.35 -12.73
N GLY A 466 -3.12 2.41 -12.37
CA GLY A 466 -2.73 1.01 -12.24
C GLY A 466 -3.88 0.04 -11.98
N GLN A 467 -3.64 -1.23 -12.32
CA GLN A 467 -4.66 -2.29 -12.33
C GLN A 467 -5.24 -2.61 -10.94
N TYR A 468 -4.42 -2.57 -9.89
CA TYR A 468 -4.80 -2.94 -8.52
C TYR A 468 -4.98 -1.72 -7.61
N GLN A 469 -5.11 -0.53 -8.18
CA GLN A 469 -5.19 0.73 -7.43
C GLN A 469 -6.29 0.73 -6.35
N HIS A 470 -7.45 0.11 -6.63
CA HIS A 470 -8.58 0.06 -5.70
C HIS A 470 -8.42 -0.98 -4.56
N ASP A 471 -7.42 -1.85 -4.66
CA ASP A 471 -7.11 -2.84 -3.60
C ASP A 471 -6.06 -2.33 -2.61
N MET A 472 -5.42 -1.19 -2.90
CA MET A 472 -4.38 -0.62 -2.06
C MET A 472 -4.92 -0.03 -0.76
N PRO A 473 -4.10 0.03 0.31
CA PRO A 473 -4.41 0.77 1.52
C PRO A 473 -4.67 2.25 1.18
N LYS A 474 -5.92 2.71 1.38
CA LYS A 474 -6.40 4.01 0.89
C LYS A 474 -5.56 5.19 1.37
N ALA A 475 -5.23 5.23 2.67
CA ALA A 475 -4.46 6.34 3.25
C ALA A 475 -3.04 6.41 2.66
N ARG A 476 -2.37 5.26 2.53
CA ARG A 476 -1.00 5.20 1.99
C ARG A 476 -0.95 5.55 0.50
N LEU A 477 -1.95 5.09 -0.26
CA LEU A 477 -2.08 5.45 -1.68
C LEU A 477 -2.31 6.97 -1.83
N GLU A 478 -3.23 7.55 -1.05
CA GLU A 478 -3.53 8.98 -1.05
C GLU A 478 -2.31 9.83 -0.75
N GLU A 479 -1.62 9.53 0.34
CA GLU A 479 -0.38 10.21 0.73
C GLU A 479 0.68 10.19 -0.38
N SER A 480 0.90 9.02 -0.98
CA SER A 480 1.89 8.86 -2.04
C SER A 480 1.54 9.63 -3.30
N LEU A 481 0.29 9.54 -3.76
CA LEU A 481 -0.16 10.22 -4.99
C LEU A 481 -0.25 11.73 -4.81
N ASP A 482 -0.73 12.22 -3.67
CA ASP A 482 -0.72 13.66 -3.34
C ASP A 482 0.69 14.23 -3.33
N GLY A 483 1.65 13.50 -2.75
CA GLY A 483 3.06 13.88 -2.78
C GLY A 483 3.63 13.99 -4.20
N VAL A 484 3.22 13.11 -5.12
CA VAL A 484 3.61 13.21 -6.53
C VAL A 484 3.03 14.47 -7.18
N VAL A 485 1.76 14.80 -6.92
CA VAL A 485 1.15 16.03 -7.45
C VAL A 485 1.89 17.27 -6.95
N GLU A 486 2.14 17.37 -5.64
CA GLU A 486 2.90 18.48 -5.06
C GLU A 486 4.29 18.60 -5.67
N TYR A 487 5.00 17.48 -5.82
CA TYR A 487 6.31 17.46 -6.47
C TYR A 487 6.25 18.00 -7.89
N CYS A 488 5.31 17.54 -8.71
CA CYS A 488 5.17 17.97 -10.10
C CYS A 488 4.86 19.47 -10.20
N VAL A 489 3.90 19.97 -9.42
CA VAL A 489 3.52 21.38 -9.40
C VAL A 489 4.70 22.27 -8.99
N ASN A 490 5.40 21.89 -7.94
CA ASN A 490 6.54 22.67 -7.45
C ASN A 490 7.78 22.56 -8.34
N THR A 491 7.90 21.50 -9.14
CA THR A 491 9.01 21.33 -10.11
C THR A 491 8.78 22.15 -11.36
N VAL A 492 7.57 22.13 -11.91
CA VAL A 492 7.20 22.90 -13.11
C VAL A 492 7.05 24.39 -12.78
N GLY A 493 6.52 24.72 -11.60
CA GLY A 493 6.11 26.07 -11.22
C GLY A 493 4.74 26.43 -11.80
N VAL A 494 4.20 27.55 -11.37
CA VAL A 494 2.88 28.05 -11.77
C VAL A 494 2.91 29.52 -12.13
N ASP A 495 2.12 29.93 -13.11
CA ASP A 495 1.91 31.33 -13.41
C ASP A 495 0.76 31.87 -12.54
N LEU A 496 1.08 32.84 -11.68
CA LEU A 496 0.10 33.44 -10.76
C LEU A 496 -1.07 34.11 -11.50
N ASN A 497 -0.82 34.62 -12.71
CA ASN A 497 -1.86 35.33 -13.48
C ASN A 497 -2.90 34.40 -14.08
N THR A 498 -2.56 33.12 -14.31
CA THR A 498 -3.45 32.18 -15.00
C THR A 498 -3.83 30.95 -14.17
N ALA A 499 -3.06 30.65 -13.11
CA ALA A 499 -3.26 29.45 -12.30
C ALA A 499 -4.62 29.44 -11.58
N SER A 500 -5.29 28.29 -11.62
CA SER A 500 -6.54 28.06 -10.88
C SER A 500 -6.28 27.90 -9.37
N ALA A 501 -7.29 28.13 -8.53
CA ALA A 501 -7.16 27.94 -7.10
C ALA A 501 -6.69 26.51 -6.71
N PRO A 502 -7.19 25.40 -7.31
CA PRO A 502 -6.68 24.07 -7.05
C PRO A 502 -5.20 23.88 -7.41
N LEU A 503 -4.70 24.54 -8.45
CA LEU A 503 -3.30 24.48 -8.81
C LEU A 503 -2.43 25.25 -7.81
N LEU A 504 -2.86 26.44 -7.42
CA LEU A 504 -2.18 27.27 -6.41
C LEU A 504 -2.12 26.58 -5.03
N GLU A 505 -3.17 25.85 -4.65
CA GLU A 505 -3.22 25.10 -3.38
C GLU A 505 -2.10 24.04 -3.27
N ARG A 506 -1.57 23.56 -4.40
CA ARG A 506 -0.48 22.57 -4.46
C ARG A 506 0.91 23.22 -4.44
N VAL A 507 0.99 24.53 -4.46
CA VAL A 507 2.29 25.25 -4.34
C VAL A 507 2.72 25.28 -2.89
N SER A 508 3.96 24.85 -2.63
CA SER A 508 4.53 24.83 -1.27
C SER A 508 4.47 26.22 -0.61
N GLY A 509 3.90 26.26 0.58
CA GLY A 509 3.70 27.50 1.35
C GLY A 509 2.37 28.21 1.08
N LEU A 510 1.56 27.76 0.14
CA LEU A 510 0.19 28.24 -0.07
C LEU A 510 -0.82 27.25 0.54
N ASN A 511 -1.92 27.80 1.03
CA ASN A 511 -3.05 27.00 1.49
C ASN A 511 -4.30 27.35 0.69
N LYS A 512 -5.37 26.60 0.89
CA LYS A 512 -6.64 26.77 0.18
C LYS A 512 -7.22 28.19 0.27
N THR A 513 -7.11 28.83 1.43
CA THR A 513 -7.59 30.19 1.65
C THR A 513 -6.74 31.18 0.88
N THR A 514 -5.42 31.07 0.98
CA THR A 514 -4.48 31.94 0.25
C THR A 514 -4.64 31.79 -1.25
N ALA A 515 -4.78 30.55 -1.76
CA ALA A 515 -5.00 30.29 -3.18
C ALA A 515 -6.28 30.96 -3.72
N LYS A 516 -7.39 30.86 -2.98
CA LYS A 516 -8.65 31.55 -3.32
C LYS A 516 -8.51 33.07 -3.28
N ASN A 517 -7.82 33.61 -2.28
CA ASN A 517 -7.61 35.05 -2.17
C ASN A 517 -6.76 35.59 -3.32
N ILE A 518 -5.74 34.84 -3.77
CA ILE A 518 -4.94 35.22 -4.94
C ILE A 518 -5.81 35.30 -6.19
N VAL A 519 -6.66 34.29 -6.43
CA VAL A 519 -7.56 34.30 -7.56
C VAL A 519 -8.55 35.46 -7.50
N ALA A 520 -9.18 35.69 -6.33
CA ALA A 520 -10.12 36.78 -6.15
C ALA A 520 -9.46 38.17 -6.27
N TYR A 521 -8.20 38.33 -5.87
CA TYR A 521 -7.47 39.60 -6.03
C TYR A 521 -7.12 39.89 -7.48
N ARG A 522 -6.88 38.88 -8.29
CA ARG A 522 -6.52 38.97 -9.69
C ARG A 522 -7.72 39.30 -10.59
N GLU A 523 -8.93 38.83 -10.24
CA GLU A 523 -10.20 39.10 -10.94
C GLU A 523 -10.78 40.46 -10.59
#